data_d40e2c7abe1859a44f1736e57c598ab6
#
_entry.id   d40e2c7abe1859a44f1736e57c598ab6
#
_cell.length_a   1.000
_cell.length_b   1.000
_cell.length_c   1.000
_cell.angle_alpha   90.00
_cell.angle_beta   90.00
_cell.angle_gamma   90.00
#
_symmetry.space_group_name_H-M   'P 1'
#
loop_
_entity.id
_entity.type
_entity.pdbx_description
1 polymer ?
#
loop_
_entity_poly.entity_id
_entity_poly.type
_entity_poly.pdbx_seq_one_letter_code
_entity_poly.pdbx_strand_id
1 'polypeptide(L)'
;MIIGIDYGAKMAGTTVIACLHEQNQVTLHACAKNQDADQFILDFIKSYDDVWLAYIDAPLSLPIAYKRLNGNNDYFYRKADRITGAMSPMFLGGLTARAIQLKEKMQKAGVKLVETYPSKLAEVLLLKNEGYKKDKEFIPQLCSLLKEKSDFVFDENQVKTWHHFDALLSLYSAKRFEMQAAMVFGNPEEGTITV
;
A
#
# COMPACT_ATOMS: atom_id res chain seq x y z
N MET A 1 -0.12 -13.40 -10.01
CA MET A 1 -0.96 -12.87 -8.92
C MET A 1 -0.50 -11.48 -8.50
N ILE A 2 -1.41 -10.56 -8.15
CA ILE A 2 -1.10 -9.24 -7.59
C ILE A 2 -1.59 -9.13 -6.15
N ILE A 3 -0.87 -8.35 -5.34
CA ILE A 3 -1.21 -8.15 -3.93
C ILE A 3 -1.16 -6.67 -3.52
N GLY A 4 -1.98 -6.29 -2.55
CA GLY A 4 -1.95 -4.99 -1.86
C GLY A 4 -1.57 -5.17 -0.40
N ILE A 5 -0.73 -4.29 0.13
CA ILE A 5 -0.19 -4.39 1.47
C ILE A 5 -0.43 -3.09 2.24
N ASP A 6 -1.15 -3.16 3.34
CA ASP A 6 -1.10 -2.15 4.39
C ASP A 6 0.04 -2.51 5.35
N TYR A 7 1.06 -1.64 5.44
CA TYR A 7 2.32 -1.95 6.09
C TYR A 7 2.46 -1.29 7.45
N GLY A 8 2.30 -2.08 8.47
CA GLY A 8 2.34 -1.63 9.86
C GLY A 8 3.71 -1.73 10.55
N ALA A 9 3.71 -1.38 11.83
CA ALA A 9 4.88 -1.52 12.70
C ALA A 9 5.25 -3.00 12.87
N LYS A 10 6.56 -3.27 13.01
CA LYS A 10 7.18 -4.60 12.87
C LYS A 10 6.48 -5.71 13.65
N MET A 11 6.10 -5.46 14.91
CA MET A 11 5.55 -6.46 15.82
C MET A 11 4.11 -6.14 16.27
N ALA A 12 3.46 -5.13 15.64
CA ALA A 12 2.17 -4.64 16.10
C ALA A 12 0.96 -5.52 15.67
N GLY A 13 1.14 -6.37 14.65
CA GLY A 13 0.05 -7.14 14.07
C GLY A 13 -0.93 -6.30 13.26
N THR A 14 -0.45 -5.19 12.70
CA THR A 14 -1.25 -4.25 11.89
C THR A 14 -1.02 -4.39 10.40
N THR A 15 -0.06 -5.19 9.97
CA THR A 15 0.17 -5.46 8.54
C THR A 15 -0.88 -6.41 8.00
N VAL A 16 -1.48 -6.04 6.86
CA VAL A 16 -2.48 -6.85 6.16
C VAL A 16 -2.11 -6.97 4.69
N ILE A 17 -2.25 -8.16 4.13
CA ILE A 17 -2.11 -8.46 2.70
C ILE A 17 -3.48 -8.75 2.12
N ALA A 18 -3.87 -8.05 1.08
CA ALA A 18 -5.00 -8.37 0.22
C ALA A 18 -4.47 -9.03 -1.06
N CYS A 19 -4.99 -10.19 -1.40
CA CYS A 19 -4.51 -10.99 -2.52
C CYS A 19 -5.62 -11.20 -3.55
N LEU A 20 -5.35 -10.88 -4.83
CA LEU A 20 -6.28 -11.05 -5.94
C LEU A 20 -6.07 -12.41 -6.60
N HIS A 21 -7.12 -13.20 -6.62
CA HIS A 21 -7.22 -14.48 -7.31
C HIS A 21 -8.04 -14.36 -8.60
N GLU A 22 -8.24 -15.49 -9.27
CA GLU A 22 -9.12 -15.58 -10.45
C GLU A 22 -10.55 -15.11 -10.13
N GLN A 23 -11.28 -14.67 -11.16
CA GLN A 23 -12.64 -14.17 -11.05
C GLN A 23 -12.81 -13.02 -10.05
N ASN A 24 -11.77 -12.20 -9.87
CA ASN A 24 -11.71 -11.08 -8.92
C ASN A 24 -11.95 -11.46 -7.46
N GLN A 25 -11.78 -12.73 -7.09
CA GLN A 25 -11.84 -13.16 -5.70
C GLN A 25 -10.67 -12.56 -4.92
N VAL A 26 -10.95 -11.99 -3.74
CA VAL A 26 -9.92 -11.40 -2.88
C VAL A 26 -9.93 -12.06 -1.51
N THR A 27 -8.74 -12.46 -1.05
CA THR A 27 -8.52 -12.95 0.31
C THR A 27 -7.70 -11.94 1.11
N LEU A 28 -7.94 -11.88 2.42
CA LEU A 28 -7.24 -11.02 3.36
C LEU A 28 -6.42 -11.86 4.34
N HIS A 29 -5.16 -11.51 4.51
CA HIS A 29 -4.23 -12.18 5.43
C HIS A 29 -3.65 -11.13 6.38
N ALA A 30 -3.90 -11.27 7.67
CA ALA A 30 -3.43 -10.35 8.69
C ALA A 30 -2.27 -10.93 9.47
N CYS A 31 -1.23 -10.14 9.65
CA CYS A 31 -0.12 -10.46 10.54
C CYS A 31 -0.60 -10.54 11.99
N ALA A 32 -0.16 -11.54 12.73
CA ALA A 32 -0.51 -11.66 14.15
C ALA A 32 0.30 -10.65 14.99
N LYS A 33 -0.25 -10.28 16.15
CA LYS A 33 0.51 -9.50 17.14
C LYS A 33 1.74 -10.29 17.58
N ASN A 34 2.87 -9.61 17.74
CA ASN A 34 4.19 -10.18 18.02
C ASN A 34 4.79 -11.06 16.91
N GLN A 35 4.19 -11.11 15.73
CA GLN A 35 4.79 -11.67 14.52
C GLN A 35 5.56 -10.59 13.78
N ASP A 36 6.72 -10.94 13.25
CA ASP A 36 7.53 -10.04 12.40
C ASP A 36 6.81 -9.80 11.06
N ALA A 37 6.37 -8.55 10.84
CA ALA A 37 5.61 -8.16 9.66
C ALA A 37 6.41 -8.32 8.35
N ASP A 38 7.73 -8.10 8.39
CA ASP A 38 8.57 -8.24 7.18
C ASP A 38 8.71 -9.72 6.81
N GLN A 39 8.93 -10.57 7.84
CA GLN A 39 9.00 -12.00 7.63
C GLN A 39 7.65 -12.58 7.18
N PHE A 40 6.54 -12.12 7.75
CA PHE A 40 5.18 -12.50 7.33
C PHE A 40 4.95 -12.25 5.84
N ILE A 41 5.34 -11.04 5.32
CA ILE A 41 5.21 -10.71 3.89
C ILE A 41 6.11 -11.64 3.04
N LEU A 42 7.36 -11.86 3.46
CA LEU A 42 8.29 -12.69 2.71
C LEU A 42 7.86 -14.17 2.69
N ASP A 43 7.32 -14.69 3.79
CA ASP A 43 6.80 -16.05 3.85
C ASP A 43 5.53 -16.21 3.01
N PHE A 44 4.65 -15.19 3.01
CA PHE A 44 3.50 -15.15 2.11
C PHE A 44 3.94 -15.27 0.64
N ILE A 45 4.89 -14.43 0.21
CA ILE A 45 5.39 -14.46 -1.17
C ILE A 45 6.01 -15.82 -1.54
N LYS A 46 6.74 -16.45 -0.61
CA LYS A 46 7.30 -17.80 -0.84
C LYS A 46 6.25 -18.90 -0.95
N SER A 47 5.07 -18.69 -0.37
CA SER A 47 3.97 -19.65 -0.43
C SER A 47 3.17 -19.59 -1.72
N TYR A 48 3.42 -18.55 -2.56
CA TYR A 48 2.75 -18.32 -3.82
C TYR A 48 3.77 -17.99 -4.91
N ASP A 49 4.12 -18.95 -5.75
CA ASP A 49 5.17 -18.82 -6.77
C ASP A 49 4.83 -17.84 -7.92
N ASP A 50 3.59 -17.38 -8.01
CA ASP A 50 3.06 -16.56 -9.10
C ASP A 50 2.85 -15.08 -8.72
N VAL A 51 3.22 -14.64 -7.50
CA VAL A 51 3.19 -13.20 -7.13
C VAL A 51 4.28 -12.46 -7.90
N TRP A 52 3.87 -11.52 -8.76
CA TRP A 52 4.82 -10.74 -9.57
C TRP A 52 4.77 -9.23 -9.27
N LEU A 53 3.66 -8.74 -8.66
CA LEU A 53 3.45 -7.33 -8.37
C LEU A 53 2.80 -7.14 -7.00
N ALA A 54 3.36 -6.23 -6.22
CA ALA A 54 2.82 -5.83 -4.93
C ALA A 54 2.75 -4.29 -4.82
N TYR A 55 1.65 -3.78 -4.28
CA TYR A 55 1.49 -2.37 -3.91
C TYR A 55 1.48 -2.23 -2.40
N ILE A 56 2.30 -1.32 -1.86
CA ILE A 56 2.51 -1.17 -0.43
C ILE A 56 2.25 0.26 0.04
N ASP A 57 1.49 0.41 1.13
CA ASP A 57 1.30 1.69 1.84
C ASP A 57 2.52 1.99 2.72
N ALA A 58 3.63 2.32 2.09
CA ALA A 58 4.84 2.74 2.78
C ALA A 58 5.80 3.44 1.80
N PRO A 59 6.60 4.42 2.25
CA PRO A 59 7.62 5.05 1.41
C PRO A 59 8.71 4.06 1.01
N LEU A 60 9.00 3.99 -0.29
CA LEU A 60 10.04 3.13 -0.87
C LEU A 60 11.31 3.89 -1.28
N SER A 61 11.41 5.16 -0.92
CA SER A 61 12.55 6.03 -1.22
C SER A 61 12.64 7.18 -0.24
N LEU A 62 13.80 7.86 -0.26
CA LEU A 62 14.06 9.06 0.51
C LEU A 62 13.99 10.32 -0.37
N PRO A 63 13.86 11.52 0.23
CA PRO A 63 13.97 12.79 -0.47
C PRO A 63 15.24 12.88 -1.31
N ILE A 64 15.17 13.58 -2.46
CA ILE A 64 16.27 13.66 -3.42
C ILE A 64 17.52 14.31 -2.82
N ALA A 65 17.36 15.13 -1.79
CA ALA A 65 18.45 15.75 -1.04
C ALA A 65 19.49 14.73 -0.53
N TYR A 66 19.05 13.49 -0.25
CA TYR A 66 19.94 12.40 0.18
C TYR A 66 20.71 11.72 -0.96
N LYS A 67 20.31 11.98 -2.22
CA LYS A 67 20.98 11.46 -3.41
C LYS A 67 21.91 12.50 -4.07
N ARG A 68 21.60 13.79 -3.91
CA ARG A 68 22.32 14.92 -4.53
C ARG A 68 22.58 15.99 -3.50
N LEU A 69 23.83 16.26 -3.22
CA LEU A 69 24.26 17.24 -2.22
C LEU A 69 24.14 18.71 -2.68
N ASN A 70 23.87 18.95 -3.99
CA ASN A 70 23.83 20.29 -4.58
C ASN A 70 22.41 20.65 -5.00
N GLY A 71 21.81 21.64 -4.34
CA GLY A 71 20.52 22.21 -4.74
C GLY A 71 19.61 22.58 -3.57
N ASN A 72 18.57 23.32 -3.88
CA ASN A 72 17.55 23.73 -2.91
C ASN A 72 16.54 22.60 -2.71
N ASN A 73 16.94 21.56 -1.96
CA ASN A 73 16.17 20.32 -1.80
C ASN A 73 15.49 20.27 -0.43
N ASP A 74 14.26 19.75 -0.41
CA ASP A 74 13.57 19.41 0.82
C ASP A 74 14.20 18.14 1.40
N TYR A 75 14.69 18.20 2.64
CA TYR A 75 15.27 17.04 3.34
C TYR A 75 14.21 16.15 3.97
N PHE A 76 12.97 16.62 4.10
CA PHE A 76 11.91 15.89 4.80
C PHE A 76 10.91 15.24 3.86
N TYR A 77 10.54 15.94 2.78
CA TYR A 77 9.46 15.49 1.88
C TYR A 77 9.96 15.31 0.46
N ARG A 78 9.47 14.26 -0.17
CA ARG A 78 9.55 14.08 -1.62
C ARG A 78 8.44 14.90 -2.29
N LYS A 79 8.58 15.16 -3.58
CA LYS A 79 7.52 15.80 -4.38
C LYS A 79 6.22 14.99 -4.33
N ALA A 80 6.29 13.65 -4.34
CA ALA A 80 5.14 12.78 -4.21
C ALA A 80 4.37 13.02 -2.91
N ASP A 81 5.06 13.12 -1.77
CA ASP A 81 4.46 13.32 -0.45
C ASP A 81 3.72 14.67 -0.38
N ARG A 82 4.34 15.74 -0.93
CA ARG A 82 3.72 17.08 -0.97
C ARG A 82 2.44 17.12 -1.80
N ILE A 83 2.43 16.44 -2.96
CA ILE A 83 1.26 16.43 -3.86
C ILE A 83 0.12 15.57 -3.28
N THR A 84 0.44 14.45 -2.65
CA THR A 84 -0.57 13.50 -2.16
C THR A 84 -1.01 13.76 -0.73
N GLY A 85 -0.28 14.59 0.03
CA GLY A 85 -0.48 14.78 1.46
C GLY A 85 0.00 13.60 2.30
N ALA A 86 0.87 12.74 1.75
CA ALA A 86 1.43 11.62 2.48
C ALA A 86 2.41 12.08 3.57
N MET A 87 2.56 11.26 4.61
CA MET A 87 3.53 11.53 5.66
C MET A 87 4.96 11.40 5.11
N SER A 88 5.81 12.30 5.56
CA SER A 88 7.24 12.29 5.22
C SER A 88 7.91 10.94 5.52
N PRO A 89 8.70 10.38 4.58
CA PRO A 89 9.51 9.18 4.85
C PRO A 89 10.47 9.37 6.02
N MET A 90 10.91 10.61 6.28
CA MET A 90 11.81 10.92 7.39
C MET A 90 11.10 10.86 8.75
N PHE A 91 9.83 11.26 8.82
CA PHE A 91 9.03 11.15 10.05
C PHE A 91 8.61 9.71 10.34
N LEU A 92 8.42 8.90 9.30
CA LEU A 92 8.17 7.46 9.42
C LEU A 92 9.45 6.68 9.78
N GLY A 93 10.63 7.22 9.49
CA GLY A 93 11.93 6.75 9.98
C GLY A 93 12.14 5.24 9.79
N GLY A 94 12.06 4.48 10.88
CA GLY A 94 12.31 3.04 10.88
C GLY A 94 11.33 2.24 9.98
N LEU A 95 10.09 2.69 9.81
CA LEU A 95 9.15 2.06 8.87
C LEU A 95 9.63 2.24 7.43
N THR A 96 10.07 3.44 7.06
CA THR A 96 10.65 3.72 5.73
C THR A 96 11.91 2.86 5.47
N ALA A 97 12.82 2.77 6.44
CA ALA A 97 14.04 1.96 6.31
C ALA A 97 13.70 0.47 6.07
N ARG A 98 12.74 -0.07 6.81
CA ARG A 98 12.25 -1.44 6.64
C ARG A 98 11.60 -1.65 5.28
N ALA A 99 10.76 -0.71 4.82
CA ALA A 99 10.08 -0.80 3.53
C ALA A 99 11.08 -0.81 2.35
N ILE A 100 12.13 0.03 2.41
CA ILE A 100 13.23 0.05 1.42
C ILE A 100 13.98 -1.30 1.43
N GLN A 101 14.31 -1.84 2.62
CA GLN A 101 14.95 -3.15 2.73
C GLN A 101 14.05 -4.28 2.20
N LEU A 102 12.74 -4.22 2.50
CA LEU A 102 11.76 -5.18 2.01
C LEU A 102 11.69 -5.15 0.47
N LYS A 103 11.72 -3.96 -0.15
CA LYS A 103 11.75 -3.79 -1.59
C LYS A 103 12.92 -4.55 -2.24
N GLU A 104 14.12 -4.45 -1.67
CA GLU A 104 15.30 -5.17 -2.18
C GLU A 104 15.13 -6.69 -2.10
N LYS A 105 14.57 -7.19 -0.99
CA LYS A 105 14.32 -8.63 -0.79
C LYS A 105 13.26 -9.15 -1.76
N MET A 106 12.16 -8.41 -1.95
CA MET A 106 11.10 -8.77 -2.88
C MET A 106 11.59 -8.76 -4.34
N GLN A 107 12.40 -7.77 -4.72
CA GLN A 107 13.00 -7.70 -6.04
C GLN A 107 13.90 -8.92 -6.33
N LYS A 108 14.68 -9.39 -5.34
CA LYS A 108 15.47 -10.62 -5.45
C LYS A 108 14.60 -11.87 -5.61
N ALA A 109 13.37 -11.85 -5.09
CA ALA A 109 12.38 -12.90 -5.27
C ALA A 109 11.55 -12.75 -6.56
N GLY A 110 11.89 -11.81 -7.46
CA GLY A 110 11.17 -11.57 -8.71
C GLY A 110 9.90 -10.75 -8.59
N VAL A 111 9.60 -10.21 -7.41
CA VAL A 111 8.39 -9.42 -7.16
C VAL A 111 8.67 -7.92 -7.27
N LYS A 112 7.94 -7.23 -8.14
CA LYS A 112 7.98 -5.76 -8.24
C LYS A 112 7.17 -5.15 -7.10
N LEU A 113 7.81 -4.34 -6.25
CA LEU A 113 7.15 -3.59 -5.18
C LEU A 113 6.97 -2.13 -5.60
N VAL A 114 5.73 -1.62 -5.54
CA VAL A 114 5.33 -0.27 -5.91
C VAL A 114 4.73 0.43 -4.70
N GLU A 115 5.10 1.69 -4.50
CA GLU A 115 4.55 2.51 -3.44
C GLU A 115 3.16 3.02 -3.82
N THR A 116 2.22 2.88 -2.89
CA THR A 116 0.87 3.45 -2.98
C THR A 116 0.52 4.24 -1.72
N TYR A 117 -0.59 4.96 -1.77
CA TYR A 117 -1.12 5.69 -0.63
C TYR A 117 -2.66 5.56 -0.61
N PRO A 118 -3.22 4.64 0.19
CA PRO A 118 -4.66 4.38 0.26
C PRO A 118 -5.51 5.62 0.51
N SER A 119 -5.03 6.54 1.35
CA SER A 119 -5.75 7.79 1.62
C SER A 119 -5.87 8.70 0.38
N LYS A 120 -4.91 8.67 -0.55
CA LYS A 120 -5.02 9.39 -1.83
C LYS A 120 -5.97 8.68 -2.79
N LEU A 121 -5.92 7.36 -2.85
CA LEU A 121 -6.91 6.60 -3.64
C LEU A 121 -8.33 6.82 -3.10
N ALA A 122 -8.52 6.79 -1.78
CA ALA A 122 -9.82 7.08 -1.17
C ALA A 122 -10.35 8.48 -1.50
N GLU A 123 -9.46 9.47 -1.65
CA GLU A 123 -9.82 10.81 -2.13
C GLU A 123 -10.25 10.78 -3.60
N VAL A 124 -9.46 10.14 -4.48
CA VAL A 124 -9.77 10.00 -5.92
C VAL A 124 -11.11 9.30 -6.14
N LEU A 125 -11.42 8.30 -5.31
CA LEU A 125 -12.66 7.54 -5.37
C LEU A 125 -13.83 8.19 -4.63
N LEU A 126 -13.63 9.37 -4.02
CA LEU A 126 -14.60 10.11 -3.19
C LEU A 126 -15.02 9.39 -1.90
N LEU A 127 -14.31 8.34 -1.49
CA LEU A 127 -14.61 7.56 -0.28
C LEU A 127 -14.41 8.36 1.02
N LYS A 128 -13.61 9.44 0.99
CA LYS A 128 -13.47 10.35 2.13
C LYS A 128 -14.79 11.05 2.47
N ASN A 129 -15.61 11.34 1.48
CA ASN A 129 -16.95 11.92 1.67
C ASN A 129 -17.91 10.91 2.32
N GLU A 130 -17.68 9.63 2.10
CA GLU A 130 -18.49 8.49 2.57
C GLU A 130 -18.03 7.95 3.94
N GLY A 131 -17.14 8.66 4.65
CA GLY A 131 -16.73 8.30 6.01
C GLY A 131 -15.41 7.55 6.14
N TYR A 132 -14.60 7.46 5.08
CA TYR A 132 -13.28 6.83 5.17
C TYR A 132 -12.43 7.45 6.29
N LYS A 133 -11.97 6.59 7.21
CA LYS A 133 -11.22 6.92 8.44
C LYS A 133 -11.90 7.87 9.44
N LYS A 134 -13.21 8.06 9.33
CA LYS A 134 -13.99 8.78 10.37
C LYS A 134 -14.37 7.86 11.51
N ASP A 135 -15.14 6.81 11.23
CA ASP A 135 -15.55 5.78 12.19
C ASP A 135 -15.54 4.41 11.52
N LYS A 136 -15.26 3.36 12.30
CA LYS A 136 -15.28 1.97 11.81
C LYS A 136 -16.65 1.50 11.34
N GLU A 137 -17.71 2.12 11.83
CA GLU A 137 -19.09 1.83 11.41
C GLU A 137 -19.33 2.10 9.92
N PHE A 138 -18.49 2.94 9.28
CA PHE A 138 -18.55 3.18 7.82
C PHE A 138 -17.88 2.08 6.99
N ILE A 139 -17.12 1.16 7.58
CA ILE A 139 -16.40 0.13 6.84
C ILE A 139 -17.32 -0.72 5.95
N PRO A 140 -18.48 -1.23 6.41
CA PRO A 140 -19.36 -2.03 5.55
C PRO A 140 -19.86 -1.25 4.32
N GLN A 141 -20.31 -0.01 4.51
CA GLN A 141 -20.73 0.86 3.40
C GLN A 141 -19.58 1.09 2.40
N LEU A 142 -18.37 1.36 2.90
CA LEU A 142 -17.20 1.57 2.07
C LEU A 142 -16.76 0.29 1.33
N CYS A 143 -16.95 -0.89 1.95
CA CYS A 143 -16.72 -2.17 1.27
C CYS A 143 -17.67 -2.35 0.09
N SER A 144 -18.95 -2.06 0.26
CA SER A 144 -19.95 -2.11 -0.82
C SER A 144 -19.58 -1.17 -1.97
N LEU A 145 -19.20 0.09 -1.65
CA LEU A 145 -18.76 1.07 -2.65
C LEU A 145 -17.46 0.63 -3.37
N LEU A 146 -16.53 0.02 -2.65
CA LEU A 146 -15.29 -0.48 -3.26
C LEU A 146 -15.57 -1.65 -4.21
N LYS A 147 -16.45 -2.59 -3.86
CA LYS A 147 -16.88 -3.68 -4.74
C LYS A 147 -17.47 -3.16 -6.05
N GLU A 148 -18.35 -2.16 -5.98
CA GLU A 148 -18.95 -1.54 -7.19
C GLU A 148 -17.90 -0.92 -8.12
N LYS A 149 -16.81 -0.36 -7.55
CA LYS A 149 -15.76 0.32 -8.33
C LYS A 149 -14.67 -0.62 -8.83
N SER A 150 -14.45 -1.75 -8.17
CA SER A 150 -13.31 -2.64 -8.41
C SER A 150 -13.67 -3.99 -9.02
N ASP A 151 -14.94 -4.36 -8.97
CA ASP A 151 -15.46 -5.71 -9.26
C ASP A 151 -14.87 -6.79 -8.33
N PHE A 152 -14.28 -6.40 -7.19
CA PHE A 152 -13.73 -7.32 -6.21
C PHE A 152 -14.83 -8.12 -5.50
N VAL A 153 -14.58 -9.39 -5.33
CA VAL A 153 -15.44 -10.31 -4.58
C VAL A 153 -14.73 -10.74 -3.30
N PHE A 154 -15.20 -10.28 -2.15
CA PHE A 154 -14.64 -10.61 -0.84
C PHE A 154 -15.72 -10.63 0.25
N ASP A 155 -15.44 -11.34 1.34
CA ASP A 155 -16.30 -11.33 2.52
C ASP A 155 -16.07 -10.06 3.35
N GLU A 156 -17.09 -9.19 3.42
CA GLU A 156 -17.03 -7.92 4.16
C GLU A 156 -16.81 -8.16 5.66
N ASN A 157 -17.26 -9.29 6.21
CA ASN A 157 -17.06 -9.64 7.61
C ASN A 157 -15.59 -9.83 7.99
N GLN A 158 -14.71 -10.02 7.01
CA GLN A 158 -13.26 -10.08 7.23
C GLN A 158 -12.62 -8.71 7.35
N VAL A 159 -13.30 -7.64 6.89
CA VAL A 159 -12.79 -6.26 6.92
C VAL A 159 -13.09 -5.60 8.25
N LYS A 160 -12.34 -5.95 9.30
CA LYS A 160 -12.61 -5.53 10.69
C LYS A 160 -11.97 -4.20 11.10
N THR A 161 -11.00 -3.73 10.36
CA THR A 161 -10.21 -2.54 10.69
C THR A 161 -9.85 -1.76 9.45
N TRP A 162 -9.42 -0.52 9.63
CA TRP A 162 -8.89 0.30 8.55
C TRP A 162 -7.68 -0.35 7.85
N HIS A 163 -6.88 -1.14 8.56
CA HIS A 163 -5.76 -1.87 7.96
C HIS A 163 -6.22 -2.88 6.91
N HIS A 164 -7.33 -3.59 7.15
CA HIS A 164 -7.91 -4.49 6.13
C HIS A 164 -8.42 -3.69 4.93
N PHE A 165 -9.09 -2.58 5.17
CA PHE A 165 -9.62 -1.74 4.10
C PHE A 165 -8.51 -1.06 3.29
N ASP A 166 -7.43 -0.58 3.94
CA ASP A 166 -6.29 0.03 3.27
C ASP A 166 -5.49 -1.00 2.44
N ALA A 167 -5.41 -2.25 2.88
CA ALA A 167 -4.86 -3.33 2.06
C ALA A 167 -5.69 -3.57 0.78
N LEU A 168 -7.04 -3.52 0.86
CA LEU A 168 -7.92 -3.58 -0.31
C LEU A 168 -7.72 -2.38 -1.24
N LEU A 169 -7.56 -1.17 -0.71
CA LEU A 169 -7.25 0.01 -1.52
C LEU A 169 -5.87 -0.09 -2.17
N SER A 170 -4.86 -0.62 -1.46
CA SER A 170 -3.54 -0.89 -2.04
C SER A 170 -3.64 -1.90 -3.19
N LEU A 171 -4.43 -2.96 -3.02
CA LEU A 171 -4.69 -3.93 -4.09
C LEU A 171 -5.43 -3.28 -5.27
N TYR A 172 -6.40 -2.41 -5.00
CA TYR A 172 -7.12 -1.73 -6.09
C TYR A 172 -6.21 -0.75 -6.84
N SER A 173 -5.25 -0.10 -6.18
CA SER A 173 -4.21 0.68 -6.88
C SER A 173 -3.41 -0.20 -7.87
N ALA A 174 -3.06 -1.44 -7.49
CA ALA A 174 -2.40 -2.38 -8.38
C ALA A 174 -3.30 -2.80 -9.56
N LYS A 175 -4.58 -3.06 -9.31
CA LYS A 175 -5.55 -3.40 -10.35
C LYS A 175 -5.75 -2.23 -11.33
N ARG A 176 -5.85 -1.00 -10.83
CA ARG A 176 -5.94 0.21 -11.67
C ARG A 176 -4.72 0.37 -12.58
N PHE A 177 -3.53 0.00 -12.10
CA PHE A 177 -2.33 0.00 -12.93
C PHE A 177 -2.43 -1.00 -14.09
N GLU A 178 -2.90 -2.22 -13.85
CA GLU A 178 -3.16 -3.20 -14.93
C GLU A 178 -4.19 -2.69 -15.95
N MET A 179 -5.22 -1.98 -15.46
CA MET A 179 -6.28 -1.38 -16.30
C MET A 179 -5.83 -0.07 -16.98
N GLN A 180 -4.59 0.37 -16.82
CA GLN A 180 -4.06 1.66 -17.32
C GLN A 180 -4.84 2.89 -16.79
N ALA A 181 -5.47 2.77 -15.63
CA ALA A 181 -6.24 3.81 -14.96
C ALA A 181 -5.54 4.42 -13.74
N ALA A 182 -4.30 3.98 -13.47
CA ALA A 182 -3.53 4.47 -12.32
C ALA A 182 -3.06 5.92 -12.51
N MET A 183 -3.05 6.66 -11.41
CA MET A 183 -2.50 8.00 -11.33
C MET A 183 -1.13 7.94 -10.63
N VAL A 184 -0.12 8.57 -11.23
CA VAL A 184 1.26 8.59 -10.70
C VAL A 184 1.61 10.00 -10.25
N PHE A 185 2.04 10.15 -9.00
CA PHE A 185 2.41 11.41 -8.38
C PHE A 185 3.89 11.44 -8.02
N GLY A 186 4.56 12.56 -8.25
CA GLY A 186 5.95 12.77 -7.85
C GLY A 186 6.93 12.81 -9.00
N ASN A 187 8.20 12.58 -8.68
CA ASN A 187 9.32 12.56 -9.62
C ASN A 187 9.94 11.16 -9.61
N PRO A 188 10.07 10.47 -10.78
CA PRO A 188 10.70 9.14 -10.86
C PRO A 188 12.11 9.06 -10.27
N GLU A 189 12.92 10.13 -10.35
CA GLU A 189 14.26 10.15 -9.76
C GLU A 189 14.25 10.12 -8.22
N GLU A 190 13.21 10.65 -7.62
CA GLU A 190 13.04 10.73 -6.17
C GLU A 190 12.20 9.58 -5.63
N GLY A 191 11.24 9.13 -6.41
CA GLY A 191 10.24 8.13 -6.10
C GLY A 191 8.84 8.68 -6.33
N THR A 192 7.92 7.77 -6.67
CA THR A 192 6.54 8.10 -7.00
C THR A 192 5.56 7.32 -6.12
N ILE A 193 4.39 7.91 -5.91
CA ILE A 193 3.22 7.26 -5.33
C ILE A 193 2.23 6.98 -6.47
N THR A 194 1.74 5.74 -6.58
CA THR A 194 0.81 5.30 -7.63
C THR A 194 -0.51 4.82 -7.02
N VAL A 195 -1.64 5.36 -7.49
CA VAL A 195 -2.98 4.99 -7.01
C VAL A 195 -3.96 4.72 -8.14
#